data_8d3b4c0c6066eb9970a87f2a63252eb2
#
_entry.id   8d3b4c0c6066eb9970a87f2a63252eb2
#
_cell.length_a   1.000
_cell.length_b   1.000
_cell.length_c   1.000
_cell.angle_alpha   90.00
_cell.angle_beta   90.00
_cell.angle_gamma   90.00
#
_symmetry.space_group_name_H-M   'P 1'
#
loop_
_entity.id
_entity.type
_entity.pdbx_description
1 polymer ?
#
loop_
_entity_poly.entity_id
_entity_poly.type
_entity_poly.pdbx_seq_one_letter_code
_entity_poly.pdbx_strand_id
1 'polypeptide(L)'
;MNQSVSYTYLLNIIIIFILVAFMVLMGTLSYTKAFRVNSKIANAIEICEGDNSCSQAEINRIINNYGYQKRITSCPKKSNKAGTLKNGYCIYKFDDDDKHYSYGVLTYMYIDIPVISDILKIPVYSRTDRIYKFN
;
A
#
# COMPACT_ATOMS: atom_id res chain seq x y z
N MET A 1 30.35 -5.14 -41.49
CA MET A 1 30.81 -4.88 -40.13
C MET A 1 29.94 -3.89 -39.36
N ASN A 2 29.62 -2.75 -39.97
CA ASN A 2 28.75 -1.75 -39.31
C ASN A 2 27.34 -2.24 -39.04
N GLN A 3 26.80 -3.10 -39.92
CA GLN A 3 25.45 -3.64 -39.74
C GLN A 3 25.33 -4.58 -38.55
N SER A 4 26.34 -5.44 -38.31
CA SER A 4 26.27 -6.34 -37.15
C SER A 4 26.47 -5.61 -35.82
N VAL A 5 27.29 -4.56 -35.77
CA VAL A 5 27.47 -3.72 -34.59
C VAL A 5 26.19 -2.94 -34.30
N SER A 6 25.57 -2.34 -35.32
CA SER A 6 24.30 -1.62 -35.20
C SER A 6 23.17 -2.54 -34.76
N TYR A 7 23.14 -3.76 -35.30
CA TYR A 7 22.13 -4.74 -34.95
C TYR A 7 22.24 -5.18 -33.49
N THR A 8 23.46 -5.44 -33.02
CA THR A 8 23.71 -5.79 -31.61
C THR A 8 23.33 -4.66 -30.66
N TYR A 9 23.66 -3.43 -31.03
CA TYR A 9 23.31 -2.26 -30.26
C TYR A 9 21.80 -2.06 -30.17
N LEU A 10 21.10 -2.21 -31.29
CA LEU A 10 19.66 -2.13 -31.35
C LEU A 10 19.01 -3.22 -30.50
N LEU A 11 19.52 -4.44 -30.53
CA LEU A 11 19.03 -5.55 -29.72
C LEU A 11 19.15 -5.25 -28.24
N ASN A 12 20.28 -4.69 -27.80
CA ASN A 12 20.49 -4.30 -26.39
C ASN A 12 19.49 -3.22 -25.94
N ILE A 13 19.24 -2.24 -26.81
CA ILE A 13 18.25 -1.19 -26.50
C ILE A 13 16.85 -1.78 -26.34
N ILE A 14 16.47 -2.71 -27.21
CA ILE A 14 15.17 -3.38 -27.16
C ILE A 14 15.04 -4.17 -25.85
N ILE A 15 16.07 -4.90 -25.44
CA ILE A 15 16.07 -5.67 -24.22
C ILE A 15 15.90 -4.75 -22.99
N ILE A 16 16.65 -3.66 -22.95
CA ILE A 16 16.56 -2.66 -21.86
C ILE A 16 15.16 -2.06 -21.82
N PHE A 17 14.59 -1.72 -22.98
CA PHE A 17 13.24 -1.16 -23.06
C PHE A 17 12.20 -2.14 -22.53
N ILE A 18 12.29 -3.41 -22.89
CA ILE A 18 11.39 -4.46 -22.41
C ILE A 18 11.49 -4.59 -20.88
N LEU A 19 12.72 -4.61 -20.34
CA LEU A 19 12.92 -4.71 -18.88
C LEU A 19 12.29 -3.53 -18.14
N VAL A 20 12.48 -2.31 -18.65
CA VAL A 20 11.89 -1.11 -18.07
C VAL A 20 10.37 -1.17 -18.13
N ALA A 21 9.81 -1.61 -19.25
CA ALA A 21 8.36 -1.76 -19.41
C ALA A 21 7.78 -2.76 -18.40
N PHE A 22 8.45 -3.88 -18.17
CA PHE A 22 8.03 -4.85 -17.15
C PHE A 22 8.10 -4.28 -15.74
N MET A 23 9.15 -3.52 -15.41
CA MET A 23 9.28 -2.89 -14.09
C MET A 23 8.14 -1.91 -13.85
N VAL A 24 7.80 -1.09 -14.84
CA VAL A 24 6.70 -0.13 -14.73
C VAL A 24 5.37 -0.86 -14.56
N LEU A 25 5.14 -1.92 -15.32
CA LEU A 25 3.91 -2.71 -15.24
C LEU A 25 3.76 -3.34 -13.85
N MET A 26 4.81 -3.97 -13.34
CA MET A 26 4.79 -4.61 -12.00
C MET A 26 4.58 -3.57 -10.91
N GLY A 27 5.23 -2.43 -11.01
CA GLY A 27 5.05 -1.33 -10.07
C GLY A 27 3.61 -0.81 -10.07
N THR A 28 3.03 -0.65 -11.24
CA THR A 28 1.63 -0.19 -11.38
C THR A 28 0.66 -1.18 -10.77
N LEU A 29 0.84 -2.47 -11.03
CA LEU A 29 -0.01 -3.52 -10.45
C LEU A 29 0.09 -3.56 -8.93
N SER A 30 1.31 -3.47 -8.39
CA SER A 30 1.54 -3.46 -6.94
C SER A 30 0.93 -2.23 -6.28
N TYR A 31 1.09 -1.06 -6.91
CA TYR A 31 0.49 0.18 -6.43
C TYR A 31 -1.03 0.11 -6.43
N THR A 32 -1.62 -0.36 -7.51
CA THR A 32 -3.09 -0.51 -7.61
C THR A 32 -3.62 -1.44 -6.52
N LYS A 33 -2.93 -2.55 -6.28
CA LYS A 33 -3.30 -3.52 -5.25
C LYS A 33 -3.25 -2.89 -3.85
N ALA A 34 -2.14 -2.22 -3.52
CA ALA A 34 -1.98 -1.57 -2.22
C ALA A 34 -3.01 -0.45 -2.04
N PHE A 35 -3.27 0.32 -3.08
CA PHE A 35 -4.26 1.40 -3.05
C PHE A 35 -5.68 0.85 -2.82
N ARG A 36 -6.04 -0.21 -3.53
CA ARG A 36 -7.36 -0.85 -3.36
C ARG A 36 -7.55 -1.42 -1.95
N VAL A 37 -6.54 -2.12 -1.44
CA VAL A 37 -6.58 -2.64 -0.07
C VAL A 37 -6.71 -1.49 0.93
N ASN A 38 -5.92 -0.43 0.76
CA ASN A 38 -5.97 0.75 1.61
C ASN A 38 -7.36 1.39 1.62
N SER A 39 -7.93 1.63 0.43
CA SER A 39 -9.26 2.23 0.30
C SER A 39 -10.35 1.36 0.92
N LYS A 40 -10.26 0.05 0.76
CA LYS A 40 -11.24 -0.87 1.34
C LYS A 40 -11.12 -0.95 2.86
N ILE A 41 -9.91 -0.89 3.40
CA ILE A 41 -9.69 -0.83 4.85
C ILE A 41 -10.29 0.46 5.42
N ALA A 42 -10.03 1.59 4.80
CA ALA A 42 -10.59 2.87 5.21
C ALA A 42 -12.11 2.84 5.18
N ASN A 43 -12.69 2.30 4.11
CA ASN A 43 -14.14 2.18 3.96
C ASN A 43 -14.75 1.25 5.03
N ALA A 44 -14.10 0.14 5.35
CA ALA A 44 -14.55 -0.77 6.41
C ALA A 44 -14.57 -0.07 7.77
N ILE A 45 -13.55 0.74 8.05
CA ILE A 45 -13.49 1.52 9.30
C ILE A 45 -14.64 2.55 9.34
N GLU A 46 -14.92 3.21 8.22
CA GLU A 46 -16.02 4.18 8.14
C GLU A 46 -17.38 3.50 8.37
N ILE A 47 -17.62 2.37 7.71
CA ILE A 47 -18.90 1.64 7.82
C ILE A 47 -19.11 1.11 9.23
N CYS A 48 -18.06 0.59 9.86
CA CYS A 48 -18.12 0.04 11.22
C CYS A 48 -17.92 1.11 12.30
N GLU A 49 -17.79 2.37 11.92
CA GLU A 49 -17.63 3.53 12.80
C GLU A 49 -16.43 3.40 13.76
N GLY A 50 -15.33 2.88 13.26
CA GLY A 50 -14.09 2.82 14.00
C GLY A 50 -13.37 1.49 13.90
N ASP A 51 -12.28 1.38 14.65
CA ASP A 51 -11.46 0.17 14.72
C ASP A 51 -12.01 -0.74 15.82
N ASN A 52 -12.87 -1.67 15.42
CA ASN A 52 -13.55 -2.59 16.34
C ASN A 52 -13.64 -3.99 15.69
N SER A 53 -14.36 -4.91 16.34
CA SER A 53 -14.50 -6.28 15.84
C SER A 53 -15.17 -6.35 14.46
N CYS A 54 -16.12 -5.45 14.18
CA CYS A 54 -16.78 -5.36 12.89
C CYS A 54 -15.77 -5.03 11.78
N SER A 55 -15.00 -3.95 11.96
CA SER A 55 -14.01 -3.54 10.96
C SER A 55 -12.87 -4.54 10.83
N GLN A 56 -12.41 -5.14 11.92
CA GLN A 56 -11.33 -6.12 11.88
C GLN A 56 -11.71 -7.38 11.11
N ALA A 57 -12.93 -7.88 11.28
CA ALA A 57 -13.40 -9.04 10.53
C ALA A 57 -13.43 -8.76 9.03
N GLU A 58 -13.95 -7.60 8.63
CA GLU A 58 -14.02 -7.20 7.23
C GLU A 58 -12.63 -6.95 6.64
N ILE A 59 -11.74 -6.30 7.38
CA ILE A 59 -10.39 -6.02 6.94
C ILE A 59 -9.61 -7.32 6.74
N ASN A 60 -9.71 -8.28 7.65
CA ASN A 60 -9.05 -9.57 7.51
C ASN A 60 -9.53 -10.30 6.25
N ARG A 61 -10.82 -10.25 5.97
CA ARG A 61 -11.38 -10.81 4.74
C ARG A 61 -10.79 -10.14 3.49
N ILE A 62 -10.70 -8.82 3.50
CA ILE A 62 -10.14 -8.05 2.38
C ILE A 62 -8.67 -8.41 2.16
N ILE A 63 -7.87 -8.44 3.21
CA ILE A 63 -6.44 -8.75 3.13
C ILE A 63 -6.23 -10.14 2.55
N ASN A 64 -7.00 -11.12 3.00
CA ASN A 64 -6.87 -12.49 2.51
C ASN A 64 -7.32 -12.62 1.04
N ASN A 65 -8.40 -11.93 0.66
CA ASN A 65 -8.93 -11.99 -0.70
C ASN A 65 -8.01 -11.33 -1.73
N TYR A 66 -7.36 -10.22 -1.35
CA TYR A 66 -6.46 -9.49 -2.26
C TYR A 66 -5.02 -9.98 -2.20
N GLY A 67 -4.69 -10.88 -1.27
CA GLY A 67 -3.32 -11.37 -1.12
C GLY A 67 -2.33 -10.31 -0.73
N TYR A 68 -2.72 -9.40 0.16
CA TYR A 68 -1.84 -8.33 0.65
C TYR A 68 -0.66 -8.92 1.42
N GLN A 69 0.55 -8.44 1.13
CA GLN A 69 1.77 -8.93 1.77
C GLN A 69 1.95 -8.27 3.14
N LYS A 70 2.17 -9.09 4.15
CA LYS A 70 2.29 -8.65 5.55
C LYS A 70 3.76 -8.66 5.97
N ARG A 71 4.54 -7.71 5.46
CA ARG A 71 6.00 -7.71 5.66
C ARG A 71 6.51 -6.64 6.64
N ILE A 72 5.65 -5.75 7.11
CA ILE A 72 6.08 -4.70 8.02
C ILE A 72 6.04 -5.20 9.47
N THR A 73 6.99 -4.73 10.27
CA THR A 73 7.12 -5.12 11.67
C THR A 73 6.88 -3.96 12.64
N SER A 74 6.80 -2.73 12.14
CA SER A 74 6.58 -1.54 12.97
C SER A 74 5.88 -0.47 12.17
N CYS A 75 5.23 0.47 12.87
CA CYS A 75 4.53 1.59 12.26
C CYS A 75 5.30 2.88 12.47
N PRO A 76 5.60 3.66 11.42
CA PRO A 76 6.18 4.98 11.58
C PRO A 76 5.19 5.95 12.19
N LYS A 77 5.68 6.99 12.84
CA LYS A 77 4.82 8.04 13.40
C LYS A 77 4.30 8.95 12.28
N LYS A 78 3.04 9.28 12.34
CA LYS A 78 2.39 10.26 11.45
C LYS A 78 1.84 11.40 12.27
N SER A 79 2.25 12.64 11.97
CA SER A 79 1.81 13.85 12.70
C SER A 79 1.99 13.69 14.22
N ASN A 80 3.12 13.13 14.65
CA ASN A 80 3.46 12.82 16.04
C ASN A 80 2.52 11.79 16.71
N LYS A 81 1.67 11.12 15.95
CA LYS A 81 0.82 10.05 16.45
C LYS A 81 1.48 8.70 16.23
N ALA A 82 1.45 7.85 17.25
CA ALA A 82 1.91 6.47 17.11
C ALA A 82 0.85 5.63 16.40
N GLY A 83 1.30 4.81 15.46
CA GLY A 83 0.42 3.89 14.76
C GLY A 83 0.28 2.56 15.49
N THR A 84 -0.84 1.89 15.28
CA THR A 84 -1.07 0.53 15.76
C THR A 84 -0.84 -0.43 14.60
N LEU A 85 0.11 -1.35 14.78
CA LEU A 85 0.37 -2.39 13.80
C LEU A 85 -0.73 -3.45 13.90
N LYS A 86 -1.42 -3.66 12.80
CA LYS A 86 -2.39 -4.74 12.63
C LYS A 86 -1.80 -5.78 11.66
N ASN A 87 -2.58 -6.46 10.93
CA ASN A 87 -2.24 -7.53 10.00
C ASN A 87 -1.43 -7.06 8.78
N GLY A 88 -0.25 -6.45 9.01
CA GLY A 88 0.61 -5.94 7.95
C GLY A 88 0.26 -4.53 7.48
N TYR A 89 -0.60 -3.83 8.19
CA TYR A 89 -0.94 -2.43 7.94
C TYR A 89 -0.96 -1.66 9.25
N CYS A 90 -0.94 -0.33 9.16
CA CYS A 90 -0.92 0.54 10.34
C CYS A 90 -2.17 1.39 10.39
N ILE A 91 -2.73 1.55 11.59
CA ILE A 91 -3.90 2.40 11.83
C ILE A 91 -3.51 3.51 12.80
N TYR A 92 -3.89 4.73 12.46
CA TYR A 92 -3.68 5.91 13.28
C TYR A 92 -5.05 6.52 13.62
N LYS A 93 -5.25 6.89 14.87
CA LYS A 93 -6.49 7.54 15.30
C LYS A 93 -6.23 9.03 15.51
N PHE A 94 -7.03 9.87 14.88
CA PHE A 94 -6.96 11.32 15.01
C PHE A 94 -8.27 11.86 15.57
N ASP A 95 -8.18 12.71 16.59
CA ASP A 95 -9.32 13.44 17.10
C ASP A 95 -9.39 14.78 16.39
N ASP A 96 -10.40 14.94 15.51
CA ASP A 96 -10.55 16.16 14.71
C ASP A 96 -11.17 17.30 15.52
N ASP A 97 -12.20 16.99 16.35
CA ASP A 97 -12.82 17.90 17.27
C ASP A 97 -13.51 17.11 18.40
N ASP A 98 -14.28 17.81 19.25
CA ASP A 98 -14.96 17.18 20.38
C ASP A 98 -16.00 16.11 19.98
N LYS A 99 -16.49 16.18 18.74
CA LYS A 99 -17.58 15.32 18.26
C LYS A 99 -17.15 14.40 17.12
N HIS A 100 -15.99 14.60 16.55
CA HIS A 100 -15.55 13.85 15.36
C HIS A 100 -14.15 13.29 15.58
N TYR A 101 -13.93 12.11 15.01
CA TYR A 101 -12.61 11.51 14.90
C TYR A 101 -12.45 10.90 13.51
N SER A 102 -11.20 10.64 13.13
CA SER A 102 -10.88 9.99 11.87
C SER A 102 -9.74 9.01 12.09
N TYR A 103 -9.59 8.10 11.13
CA TYR A 103 -8.51 7.11 11.15
C TYR A 103 -7.63 7.29 9.92
N GLY A 104 -6.32 7.20 10.13
CA GLY A 104 -5.37 7.09 9.04
C GLY A 104 -5.02 5.62 8.82
N VAL A 105 -4.96 5.20 7.58
CA VAL A 105 -4.60 3.83 7.20
C VAL A 105 -3.34 3.89 6.36
N LEU A 106 -2.32 3.16 6.78
CA LEU A 106 -1.05 3.05 6.07
C LEU A 106 -0.86 1.61 5.62
N THR A 107 -0.80 1.42 4.32
CA THR A 107 -0.44 0.14 3.70
C THR A 107 0.85 0.31 2.92
N TYR A 108 1.49 -0.79 2.55
CA TYR A 108 2.75 -0.74 1.82
C TYR A 108 2.63 -1.48 0.49
N MET A 109 3.17 -0.85 -0.52
CA MET A 109 3.42 -1.47 -1.81
C MET A 109 4.82 -2.08 -1.78
N TYR A 110 4.93 -3.35 -2.18
CA TYR A 110 6.21 -4.05 -2.22
C TYR A 110 6.58 -4.33 -3.68
N ILE A 111 7.78 -3.93 -4.04
CA ILE A 111 8.34 -4.21 -5.36
C ILE A 111 9.59 -5.07 -5.17
N ASP A 112 9.54 -6.30 -5.68
CA ASP A 112 10.72 -7.17 -5.73
C ASP A 112 11.55 -6.80 -6.94
N ILE A 113 12.80 -6.42 -6.72
CA ILE A 113 13.73 -6.07 -7.78
C ILE A 113 14.58 -7.32 -8.09
N PRO A 114 14.42 -7.94 -9.27
CA PRO A 114 15.05 -9.24 -9.54
C PRO A 114 16.57 -9.22 -9.63
N VAL A 115 17.17 -8.06 -9.93
CA VAL A 115 18.63 -7.91 -10.03
C VAL A 115 19.27 -7.56 -8.69
N ILE A 116 18.54 -6.85 -7.86
CA ILE A 116 18.96 -6.45 -6.52
C ILE A 116 18.06 -7.21 -5.55
N SER A 117 18.63 -8.04 -4.70
CA SER A 117 17.85 -8.87 -3.79
C SER A 117 17.12 -8.09 -2.69
N ASP A 118 16.95 -6.80 -2.88
CA ASP A 118 16.22 -5.91 -1.98
C ASP A 118 14.77 -5.74 -2.40
N ILE A 119 13.91 -5.54 -1.42
CA ILE A 119 12.50 -5.24 -1.61
C ILE A 119 12.29 -3.76 -1.38
N LEU A 120 11.75 -3.07 -2.38
CA LEU A 120 11.38 -1.67 -2.25
C LEU A 120 10.01 -1.58 -1.60
N LYS A 121 9.92 -0.83 -0.50
CA LYS A 121 8.67 -0.57 0.22
C LYS A 121 8.24 0.85 -0.03
N ILE A 122 7.05 1.04 -0.58
CA ILE A 122 6.47 2.37 -0.80
C ILE A 122 5.20 2.49 0.02
N PRO A 123 5.12 3.48 0.93
CA PRO A 123 3.92 3.64 1.75
C PRO A 123 2.76 4.21 0.94
N VAL A 124 1.57 3.70 1.19
CA VAL A 124 0.31 4.24 0.67
C VAL A 124 -0.53 4.64 1.88
N TYR A 125 -0.81 5.92 2.02
CA TYR A 125 -1.54 6.46 3.15
C TYR A 125 -2.84 7.10 2.70
N SER A 126 -3.91 6.82 3.43
CA SER A 126 -5.17 7.50 3.27
C SER A 126 -5.80 7.76 4.63
N ARG A 127 -6.71 8.71 4.68
CA ARG A 127 -7.42 9.06 5.90
C ARG A 127 -8.92 8.91 5.66
N THR A 128 -9.63 8.36 6.65
CA THR A 128 -11.08 8.21 6.56
C THR A 128 -11.76 9.59 6.66
N ASP A 129 -13.01 9.65 6.24
CA ASP A 129 -13.86 10.80 6.53
C ASP A 129 -14.10 10.91 8.04
N ARG A 130 -14.54 12.06 8.48
CA ARG A 130 -14.84 12.30 9.88
C ARG A 130 -15.98 11.41 10.35
N ILE A 131 -15.74 10.73 11.45
CA ILE A 131 -16.72 9.83 12.06
C ILE A 131 -17.27 10.54 13.30
N TYR A 132 -18.59 10.54 13.44
CA TYR A 132 -19.24 11.18 14.56
C TYR A 132 -19.10 10.31 15.82
N LYS A 133 -18.74 10.96 16.94
CA LYS A 133 -18.66 10.29 18.24
C LYS A 133 -20.05 10.21 18.85
N PHE A 134 -20.53 9.00 19.06
CA PHE A 134 -21.75 8.76 19.83
C PHE A 134 -21.38 8.59 21.30
N ASN A 135 -21.88 9.47 22.16
CA ASN A 135 -21.73 9.38 23.62
C ASN A 135 -23.07 9.13 24.29
#